data_b7ef9dcf14bef0cccc389a2190091bd1
#
_entry.id   b7ef9dcf14bef0cccc389a2190091bd1
#
_cell.length_a   1.000
_cell.length_b   1.000
_cell.length_c   1.000
_cell.angle_alpha   90.00
_cell.angle_beta   90.00
_cell.angle_gamma   90.00
#
_symmetry.space_group_name_H-M   'P 1'
#
loop_
_entity.id
_entity.type
_entity.pdbx_description
1 polymer ?
#
loop_
_entity_poly.entity_id
_entity_poly.type
_entity_poly.pdbx_seq_one_letter_code
_entity_poly.pdbx_strand_id
1 'polypeptide(L)'
;MKIGFDYWQVLSHFEYHCKEFIDGMLAAGHEVVCISAVGKQREGTVEPAVRKLGFNIPVYEVLFKSPKESPQRKLDKCKELGIEAFFDDRDDVCRLLNQNGIMAMRVTRLNNSTYDLDGDIDNELE
;
A
#
# COMPACT_ATOMS: atom_id res chain seq x y z
N MET A 1 7.21 7.52 13.90
CA MET A 1 5.97 6.91 13.40
C MET A 1 6.25 5.62 12.67
N LYS A 2 5.23 4.83 12.49
CA LYS A 2 5.27 3.66 11.64
C LYS A 2 4.42 3.90 10.40
N ILE A 3 5.03 3.81 9.23
CA ILE A 3 4.46 4.27 7.97
C ILE A 3 4.39 3.13 6.98
N GLY A 4 3.25 2.97 6.33
CA GLY A 4 3.05 1.92 5.33
C GLY A 4 2.90 2.47 3.92
N PHE A 5 3.36 1.69 2.95
CA PHE A 5 3.23 2.00 1.52
C PHE A 5 2.62 0.80 0.81
N ASP A 6 1.66 1.06 -0.07
CA ASP A 6 1.18 0.05 -1.01
C ASP A 6 2.22 -0.17 -2.11
N TYR A 7 2.22 -1.35 -2.72
CA TYR A 7 3.14 -1.62 -3.83
C TYR A 7 2.58 -1.09 -5.16
N TRP A 8 1.38 -1.57 -5.56
CA TRP A 8 0.80 -1.21 -6.86
C TRP A 8 0.45 0.26 -6.92
N GLN A 9 0.82 0.91 -8.02
CA GLN A 9 0.53 2.32 -8.32
C GLN A 9 1.19 3.30 -7.35
N VAL A 10 1.91 2.82 -6.35
CA VAL A 10 2.64 3.65 -5.40
C VAL A 10 4.14 3.38 -5.56
N LEU A 11 4.67 2.32 -4.94
CA LEU A 11 6.09 2.00 -5.11
C LEU A 11 6.43 1.65 -6.56
N SER A 12 5.55 0.94 -7.24
CA SER A 12 5.79 0.49 -8.61
C SER A 12 5.78 1.62 -9.64
N HIS A 13 5.01 2.67 -9.39
CA HIS A 13 4.89 3.81 -10.33
C HIS A 13 5.79 4.98 -9.97
N PHE A 14 6.04 5.18 -8.70
CA PHE A 14 6.79 6.33 -8.21
C PHE A 14 8.02 5.88 -7.44
N GLU A 15 8.75 4.91 -7.99
CA GLU A 15 9.88 4.32 -7.26
C GLU A 15 10.93 5.36 -6.86
N TYR A 16 11.25 6.30 -7.74
CA TYR A 16 12.22 7.34 -7.42
C TYR A 16 11.74 8.21 -6.25
N HIS A 17 10.51 8.72 -6.36
CA HIS A 17 9.97 9.61 -5.34
C HIS A 17 9.81 8.87 -4.01
N CYS A 18 9.28 7.65 -4.05
CA CYS A 18 9.12 6.86 -2.85
C CYS A 18 10.45 6.51 -2.20
N LYS A 19 11.48 6.27 -3.02
CA LYS A 19 12.81 5.99 -2.48
C LYS A 19 13.33 7.18 -1.68
N GLU A 20 13.20 8.39 -2.23
CA GLU A 20 13.62 9.59 -1.54
C GLU A 20 12.83 9.80 -0.23
N PHE A 21 11.52 9.61 -0.30
CA PHE A 21 10.68 9.74 0.89
C PHE A 21 11.04 8.71 1.95
N ILE A 22 11.17 7.45 1.55
CA ILE A 22 11.45 6.36 2.49
C ILE A 22 12.84 6.52 3.10
N ASP A 23 13.84 6.85 2.30
CA ASP A 23 15.18 7.09 2.82
C ASP A 23 15.17 8.22 3.85
N GLY A 24 14.44 9.30 3.58
CA GLY A 24 14.31 10.41 4.52
C GLY A 24 13.57 10.01 5.80
N MET A 25 12.51 9.22 5.67
CA MET A 25 11.76 8.73 6.82
C MET A 25 12.61 7.84 7.71
N LEU A 26 13.35 6.91 7.10
CA LEU A 26 14.23 6.01 7.84
C LEU A 26 15.35 6.80 8.53
N ALA A 27 15.93 7.78 7.84
CA ALA A 27 16.97 8.62 8.42
C ALA A 27 16.45 9.43 9.62
N ALA A 28 15.17 9.79 9.60
CA ALA A 28 14.54 10.52 10.70
C ALA A 28 14.08 9.60 11.84
N GLY A 29 14.34 8.30 11.75
CA GLY A 29 14.01 7.36 12.81
C GLY A 29 12.62 6.74 12.73
N HIS A 30 11.92 6.90 11.62
CA HIS A 30 10.63 6.25 11.42
C HIS A 30 10.79 4.83 10.92
N GLU A 31 9.80 3.99 11.20
CA GLU A 31 9.74 2.65 10.63
C GLU A 31 8.86 2.70 9.37
N VAL A 32 9.31 2.02 8.33
CA VAL A 32 8.59 1.99 7.06
C VAL A 32 8.40 0.54 6.62
N VAL A 33 7.19 0.21 6.18
CA VAL A 33 6.85 -1.12 5.68
C VAL A 33 6.05 -1.01 4.39
N CYS A 34 6.03 -2.09 3.63
CA CYS A 34 5.12 -2.24 2.49
C CYS A 34 4.00 -3.20 2.89
N ILE A 35 2.76 -2.82 2.61
CA ILE A 35 1.60 -3.71 2.80
C ILE A 35 0.84 -3.73 1.49
N SER A 36 0.72 -4.91 0.88
CA SER A 36 0.06 -5.08 -0.40
C SER A 36 -1.02 -6.15 -0.31
N ALA A 37 -2.18 -5.85 -0.86
CA ALA A 37 -3.27 -6.83 -0.93
C ALA A 37 -3.15 -7.59 -2.25
N VAL A 38 -3.19 -8.92 -2.17
CA VAL A 38 -3.01 -9.78 -3.34
C VAL A 38 -4.00 -10.94 -3.31
N GLY A 39 -4.41 -11.38 -4.49
CA GLY A 39 -5.12 -12.63 -4.64
C GLY A 39 -4.15 -13.80 -4.51
N LYS A 40 -4.69 -14.98 -4.27
CA LYS A 40 -3.88 -16.17 -4.02
C LYS A 40 -2.89 -16.46 -5.15
N GLN A 41 -3.29 -16.22 -6.40
CA GLN A 41 -2.43 -16.50 -7.55
C GLN A 41 -1.19 -15.61 -7.61
N ARG A 42 -1.17 -14.51 -6.85
CA ARG A 42 -0.03 -13.60 -6.79
C ARG A 42 0.71 -13.66 -5.46
N GLU A 43 0.34 -14.61 -4.63
CA GLU A 43 0.99 -14.77 -3.33
C GLU A 43 2.49 -14.99 -3.50
N GLY A 44 3.28 -14.25 -2.71
CA GLY A 44 4.74 -14.35 -2.73
C GLY A 44 5.43 -13.50 -3.80
N THR A 45 4.68 -12.74 -4.62
CA THR A 45 5.27 -11.97 -5.72
C THR A 45 5.69 -10.56 -5.32
N VAL A 46 5.15 -10.00 -4.24
CA VAL A 46 5.38 -8.60 -3.90
C VAL A 46 6.78 -8.37 -3.35
N GLU A 47 7.23 -9.19 -2.41
CA GLU A 47 8.54 -8.98 -1.82
C GLU A 47 9.68 -8.99 -2.84
N PRO A 48 9.76 -9.98 -3.76
CA PRO A 48 10.79 -9.91 -4.79
C PRO A 48 10.70 -8.66 -5.65
N ALA A 49 9.48 -8.21 -5.96
CA ALA A 49 9.29 -7.00 -6.75
C ALA A 49 9.77 -5.75 -6.01
N VAL A 50 9.48 -5.65 -4.73
CA VAL A 50 9.95 -4.54 -3.88
C VAL A 50 11.48 -4.52 -3.81
N ARG A 51 12.10 -5.70 -3.62
CA ARG A 51 13.56 -5.81 -3.58
C ARG A 51 14.20 -5.42 -4.90
N LYS A 52 13.56 -5.81 -6.02
CA LYS A 52 14.06 -5.47 -7.36
C LYS A 52 14.07 -3.96 -7.59
N LEU A 53 13.14 -3.24 -7.02
CA LEU A 53 13.12 -1.77 -7.10
C LEU A 53 14.16 -1.11 -6.19
N GLY A 54 14.84 -1.87 -5.35
CA GLY A 54 15.88 -1.35 -4.48
C GLY A 54 15.43 -0.96 -3.08
N PHE A 55 14.20 -1.28 -2.71
CA PHE A 55 13.72 -1.00 -1.36
C PHE A 55 14.09 -2.12 -0.41
N ASN A 56 14.60 -1.75 0.76
CA ASN A 56 14.98 -2.71 1.80
C ASN A 56 14.12 -2.46 3.05
N ILE A 57 12.83 -2.68 2.89
CA ILE A 57 11.84 -2.53 3.95
C ILE A 57 11.05 -3.84 4.11
N PRO A 58 10.49 -4.11 5.28
CA PRO A 58 9.64 -5.29 5.44
C PRO A 58 8.44 -5.23 4.50
N VAL A 59 8.06 -6.38 3.96
CA VAL A 59 6.93 -6.51 3.04
C VAL A 59 5.92 -7.49 3.62
N TYR A 60 4.68 -7.06 3.69
CA TYR A 60 3.56 -7.88 4.16
C TYR A 60 2.53 -7.98 3.06
N GLU A 61 2.18 -9.20 2.69
CA GLU A 61 1.06 -9.45 1.79
C GLU A 61 -0.17 -9.78 2.61
N VAL A 62 -1.30 -9.20 2.25
CA VAL A 62 -2.59 -9.57 2.84
C VAL A 62 -3.40 -10.24 1.74
N LEU A 63 -3.83 -11.47 2.00
CA LEU A 63 -4.54 -12.25 0.99
C LEU A 63 -6.02 -11.92 1.00
N PHE A 64 -6.60 -11.84 -0.18
CA PHE A 64 -8.03 -11.67 -0.34
C PHE A 64 -8.59 -12.75 -1.28
N LYS A 65 -9.85 -13.09 -1.11
CA LYS A 65 -10.58 -13.92 -2.05
C LYS A 65 -11.18 -13.07 -3.17
N SER A 66 -11.53 -11.83 -2.83
CA SER A 66 -12.07 -10.86 -3.76
C SER A 66 -11.43 -9.51 -3.47
N PRO A 67 -11.12 -8.71 -4.51
CA PRO A 67 -10.53 -7.38 -4.32
C PRO A 67 -11.33 -6.45 -3.41
N LYS A 68 -12.62 -6.68 -3.25
CA LYS A 68 -13.46 -5.89 -2.34
C LYS A 68 -13.05 -6.05 -0.88
N GLU A 69 -12.34 -7.11 -0.54
CA GLU A 69 -11.87 -7.35 0.83
C GLU A 69 -10.61 -6.54 1.15
N SER A 70 -9.95 -5.97 0.13
CA SER A 70 -8.66 -5.31 0.33
C SER A 70 -8.67 -4.22 1.40
N PRO A 71 -9.68 -3.32 1.45
CA PRO A 71 -9.66 -2.29 2.48
C PRO A 71 -9.64 -2.87 3.89
N GLN A 72 -10.50 -3.85 4.16
CA GLN A 72 -10.56 -4.43 5.50
C GLN A 72 -9.30 -5.23 5.83
N ARG A 73 -8.77 -5.97 4.85
CA ARG A 73 -7.54 -6.73 5.07
C ARG A 73 -6.36 -5.82 5.37
N LYS A 74 -6.25 -4.71 4.64
CA LYS A 74 -5.19 -3.72 4.90
C LYS A 74 -5.37 -3.06 6.25
N LEU A 75 -6.61 -2.70 6.61
CA LEU A 75 -6.88 -2.11 7.92
C LEU A 75 -6.45 -3.05 9.04
N ASP A 76 -6.83 -4.33 8.95
CA ASP A 76 -6.48 -5.31 9.97
C ASP A 76 -4.97 -5.42 10.13
N LYS A 77 -4.24 -5.46 9.02
CA LYS A 77 -2.78 -5.51 9.06
C LYS A 77 -2.18 -4.24 9.63
N CYS A 78 -2.72 -3.09 9.26
CA CYS A 78 -2.26 -1.80 9.78
C CYS A 78 -2.44 -1.73 11.31
N LYS A 79 -3.58 -2.22 11.82
CA LYS A 79 -3.81 -2.25 13.25
C LYS A 79 -2.85 -3.21 13.94
N GLU A 80 -2.65 -4.38 13.37
CA GLU A 80 -1.73 -5.38 13.91
C GLU A 80 -0.32 -4.80 14.05
N LEU A 81 0.13 -4.06 13.04
CA LEU A 81 1.49 -3.53 13.00
C LEU A 81 1.64 -2.15 13.66
N GLY A 82 0.55 -1.50 14.02
CA GLY A 82 0.60 -0.17 14.60
C GLY A 82 0.91 0.93 13.59
N ILE A 83 0.44 0.79 12.36
CA ILE A 83 0.66 1.78 11.31
C ILE A 83 -0.11 3.06 11.63
N GLU A 84 0.56 4.20 11.49
CA GLU A 84 -0.03 5.51 11.79
C GLU A 84 -0.32 6.32 10.54
N ALA A 85 0.43 6.09 9.45
CA ALA A 85 0.22 6.76 8.18
C ALA A 85 0.41 5.75 7.05
N PHE A 86 -0.32 5.93 5.95
CA PHE A 86 -0.29 4.98 4.85
C PHE A 86 -0.45 5.67 3.51
N PHE A 87 0.29 5.21 2.50
CA PHE A 87 0.17 5.69 1.13
C PHE A 87 -0.46 4.60 0.27
N ASP A 88 -1.61 4.90 -0.32
CA ASP A 88 -2.34 3.96 -1.18
C ASP A 88 -2.95 4.71 -2.35
N ASP A 89 -3.23 4.01 -3.44
CA ASP A 89 -3.85 4.62 -4.61
C ASP A 89 -5.39 4.45 -4.64
N ARG A 90 -5.91 3.57 -3.80
CA ARG A 90 -7.34 3.26 -3.78
C ARG A 90 -8.09 4.14 -2.81
N ASP A 91 -9.16 4.75 -3.31
CA ASP A 91 -10.00 5.62 -2.51
C ASP A 91 -10.67 4.87 -1.35
N ASP A 92 -11.17 3.66 -1.62
CA ASP A 92 -11.87 2.90 -0.59
C ASP A 92 -10.94 2.48 0.56
N VAL A 93 -9.70 2.13 0.25
CA VAL A 93 -8.69 1.82 1.27
C VAL A 93 -8.41 3.06 2.11
N CYS A 94 -8.12 4.19 1.47
CA CYS A 94 -7.78 5.42 2.18
C CYS A 94 -8.92 5.88 3.09
N ARG A 95 -10.17 5.80 2.61
CA ARG A 95 -11.32 6.18 3.43
C ARG A 95 -11.46 5.32 4.67
N LEU A 96 -11.34 4.00 4.50
CA LEU A 96 -11.49 3.10 5.65
C LEU A 96 -10.39 3.32 6.67
N LEU A 97 -9.15 3.50 6.22
CA LEU A 97 -8.02 3.77 7.12
C LEU A 97 -8.25 5.08 7.87
N ASN A 98 -8.63 6.15 7.16
CA ASN A 98 -8.90 7.45 7.79
C ASN A 98 -10.01 7.36 8.83
N GLN A 99 -11.06 6.60 8.56
CA GLN A 99 -12.16 6.41 9.50
C GLN A 99 -11.70 5.69 10.77
N ASN A 100 -10.56 5.03 10.71
CA ASN A 100 -10.01 4.29 11.84
C ASN A 100 -8.75 4.94 12.43
N GLY A 101 -8.56 6.23 12.17
CA GLY A 101 -7.50 6.99 12.82
C GLY A 101 -6.12 6.86 12.19
N ILE A 102 -6.01 6.25 11.01
CA ILE A 102 -4.77 6.15 10.27
C ILE A 102 -4.78 7.22 9.19
N MET A 103 -3.74 8.05 9.16
CA MET A 103 -3.66 9.10 8.14
C MET A 103 -3.28 8.47 6.80
N ALA A 104 -4.26 8.25 5.95
CA ALA A 104 -4.03 7.69 4.64
C ALA A 104 -3.94 8.81 3.61
N MET A 105 -2.87 8.76 2.82
CA MET A 105 -2.63 9.72 1.75
C MET A 105 -2.80 9.00 0.42
N ARG A 106 -3.68 9.52 -0.40
CA ARG A 106 -3.98 8.89 -1.68
C ARG A 106 -3.02 9.35 -2.76
N VAL A 107 -2.40 8.38 -3.44
CA VAL A 107 -1.60 8.63 -4.63
C VAL A 107 -2.53 8.46 -5.83
N THR A 108 -2.82 9.56 -6.51
CA THR A 108 -3.76 9.54 -7.63
C THR A 108 -3.18 8.75 -8.80
N ARG A 109 -4.00 7.88 -9.37
CA ARG A 109 -3.59 7.09 -10.53
C ARG A 109 -3.41 7.97 -11.75
N LEU A 110 -2.38 7.65 -12.52
CA LEU A 110 -2.02 8.47 -13.67
C LEU A 110 -2.97 8.31 -14.85
N ASN A 111 -3.56 7.13 -15.00
CA ASN A 111 -4.20 6.78 -16.26
C ASN A 111 -5.62 6.24 -16.12
N ASN A 112 -6.25 6.35 -14.96
CA ASN A 112 -7.57 5.79 -14.82
C ASN A 112 -8.38 6.35 -13.66
N SER A 113 -8.96 7.51 -13.88
CA SER A 113 -9.76 8.18 -12.88
C SER A 113 -11.11 7.52 -12.63
N THR A 114 -11.56 6.65 -13.52
CA THR A 114 -12.88 6.02 -13.38
C THR A 114 -12.98 5.08 -12.19
N TYR A 115 -11.87 4.64 -11.68
CA TYR A 115 -11.84 3.74 -10.52
C TYR A 115 -12.07 4.45 -9.20
N ASP A 116 -12.05 5.77 -9.21
CA ASP A 116 -12.07 6.55 -7.98
C ASP A 116 -13.36 6.43 -7.18
N LEU A 117 -14.45 6.10 -7.86
CA LEU A 117 -15.76 6.09 -7.23
C LEU A 117 -16.14 4.74 -6.62
N ASP A 118 -15.65 3.66 -7.21
CA ASP A 118 -16.10 2.33 -6.87
C ASP A 118 -15.02 1.42 -6.28
N GLY A 119 -13.93 2.01 -5.84
CA GLY A 119 -12.85 1.21 -5.30
C GLY A 119 -12.26 0.29 -6.36
N ASP A 120 -11.37 0.64 -7.03
CA ASP A 120 -10.44 0.12 -8.01
C ASP A 120 -10.25 -1.40 -8.07
N ILE A 121 -11.33 -2.13 -8.16
CA ILE A 121 -11.31 -3.58 -8.04
C ILE A 121 -10.39 -4.24 -9.07
N ASP A 122 -10.41 -3.74 -10.28
CA ASP A 122 -9.67 -4.37 -11.38
C ASP A 122 -8.17 -4.27 -11.22
N ASN A 123 -7.70 -3.25 -10.54
CA ASN A 123 -6.26 -3.05 -10.40
C ASN A 123 -5.60 -3.97 -9.40
N GLU A 124 -6.34 -4.54 -8.51
CA GLU A 124 -5.80 -5.52 -7.57
C GLU A 124 -5.51 -6.85 -8.25
N LEU A 125 -6.01 -7.05 -9.45
CA LEU A 125 -5.79 -8.26 -10.22
C LEU A 125 -4.54 -8.19 -11.10
N GLU A 126 -3.98 -7.02 -11.25
CA GLU A 126 -2.75 -6.82 -12.03
C GLU A 126 -1.50 -7.22 -11.23
#